data_74a231cd5891415b53b7b8432b3c10b0
#
_entry.id   74a231cd5891415b53b7b8432b3c10b0
#
_cell.length_a   1.000
_cell.length_b   1.000
_cell.length_c   1.000
_cell.angle_alpha   90.00
_cell.angle_beta   90.00
_cell.angle_gamma   90.00
#
_symmetry.space_group_name_H-M   'P 1'
#
loop_
_entity.id
_entity.type
_entity.pdbx_description
1 polymer ?
#
loop_
_entity_poly.entity_id
_entity_poly.type
_entity_poly.pdbx_seq_one_letter_code
_entity_poly.pdbx_strand_id
1 'polypeptide(L)'
;ANLAISQLSAAIKEKEVNIRQKEKEIKEQNTLLAEYLRQTARNDAGSLLEFMLKNEKFSDFYNDLNYLSNIQEKIQSTLTIIKGLKEKLIGEKEDLESDKTEQEQLKRIQSRQKTALESSKKGKQKLLDETKGQEKLYQQLIAKTRADIEAIKNQPYNLAMGFKMTFEEALSHALPASQRTGVRPAFLMAIVKIESDWGGNVGKGTWRTDMHPRDFDAFIKITSVLGLNPDSTPISKKPAYGWGGAMGPAQFLPTTWLLYEAAVANLTNHLPPSPWNIEDAFTASGIMLAESGADKQTYAAEVKAAKIYIAGGRWNRSLTARIYANNVMAEAARIQKDINTLNQTR
;
A
#
# COMPACT_ATOMS: atom_id res chain seq x y z
N ALA A 1 4.23 13.04 8.46
CA ALA A 1 2.89 13.14 7.83
C ALA A 1 2.78 14.39 6.94
N ASN A 2 3.07 15.61 7.41
CA ASN A 2 2.89 16.84 6.60
C ASN A 2 3.73 16.81 5.31
N LEU A 3 4.99 16.41 5.39
CA LEU A 3 5.87 16.34 4.23
C LEU A 3 5.38 15.28 3.21
N ALA A 4 4.99 14.10 3.68
CA ALA A 4 4.47 13.04 2.84
C ALA A 4 3.16 13.45 2.13
N ILE A 5 2.24 14.10 2.85
CA ILE A 5 1.00 14.62 2.26
C ILE A 5 1.30 15.71 1.21
N SER A 6 2.29 16.58 1.47
CA SER A 6 2.70 17.61 0.52
C SER A 6 3.33 17.03 -0.74
N GLN A 7 4.23 16.05 -0.58
CA GLN A 7 4.86 15.34 -1.71
C GLN A 7 3.83 14.59 -2.55
N LEU A 8 2.91 13.89 -1.90
CA LEU A 8 1.83 13.17 -2.59
C LEU A 8 0.86 14.14 -3.29
N SER A 9 0.60 15.30 -2.68
CA SER A 9 -0.20 16.36 -3.33
C SER A 9 0.46 16.90 -4.60
N ALA A 10 1.78 17.05 -4.59
CA ALA A 10 2.53 17.49 -5.77
C ALA A 10 2.50 16.42 -6.87
N ALA A 11 2.73 15.17 -6.51
CA ALA A 11 2.67 14.03 -7.44
C ALA A 11 1.27 13.85 -8.07
N ILE A 12 0.21 14.02 -7.28
CA ILE A 12 -1.18 13.99 -7.76
C ILE A 12 -1.41 15.09 -8.81
N LYS A 13 -0.96 16.31 -8.53
CA LYS A 13 -1.11 17.43 -9.49
C LYS A 13 -0.35 17.19 -10.80
N GLU A 14 0.86 16.67 -10.72
CA GLU A 14 1.67 16.31 -11.87
C GLU A 14 0.97 15.22 -12.71
N LYS A 15 0.48 14.16 -12.08
CA LYS A 15 -0.29 13.11 -12.78
C LYS A 15 -1.56 13.66 -13.43
N GLU A 16 -2.28 14.58 -12.78
CA GLU A 16 -3.47 15.22 -13.35
C GLU A 16 -3.13 16.03 -14.62
N VAL A 17 -1.99 16.71 -14.63
CA VAL A 17 -1.51 17.43 -15.82
C VAL A 17 -1.16 16.44 -16.94
N ASN A 18 -0.43 15.39 -16.64
CA ASN A 18 -0.04 14.35 -17.60
C ASN A 18 -1.26 13.65 -18.21
N ILE A 19 -2.26 13.33 -17.38
CA ILE A 19 -3.53 12.74 -17.84
C ILE A 19 -4.24 13.67 -18.83
N ARG A 20 -4.37 14.97 -18.52
CA ARG A 20 -4.99 15.95 -19.42
C ARG A 20 -4.23 16.07 -20.74
N GLN A 21 -2.90 16.06 -20.67
CA GLN A 21 -2.07 16.10 -21.87
C GLN A 21 -2.31 14.86 -22.76
N LYS A 22 -2.35 13.65 -22.19
CA LYS A 22 -2.66 12.43 -22.95
C LYS A 22 -4.08 12.40 -23.49
N GLU A 23 -5.06 12.91 -22.75
CA GLU A 23 -6.44 13.06 -23.26
C GLU A 23 -6.49 13.98 -24.48
N LYS A 24 -5.71 15.07 -24.46
CA LYS A 24 -5.57 15.99 -25.61
C LYS A 24 -4.91 15.28 -26.80
N GLU A 25 -3.81 14.56 -26.57
CA GLU A 25 -3.12 13.79 -27.61
C GLU A 25 -4.04 12.74 -28.26
N ILE A 26 -4.80 12.01 -27.45
CA ILE A 26 -5.79 11.03 -27.94
C ILE A 26 -6.85 11.74 -28.80
N LYS A 27 -7.33 12.91 -28.40
CA LYS A 27 -8.30 13.69 -29.17
C LYS A 27 -7.73 14.15 -30.51
N GLU A 28 -6.49 14.61 -30.53
CA GLU A 28 -5.78 15.02 -31.76
C GLU A 28 -5.60 13.83 -32.71
N GLN A 29 -5.16 12.68 -32.20
CA GLN A 29 -5.02 11.46 -32.98
C GLN A 29 -6.36 10.93 -33.50
N ASN A 30 -7.44 11.02 -32.73
CA ASN A 30 -8.79 10.68 -33.21
C ASN A 30 -9.26 11.61 -34.32
N THR A 31 -8.92 12.90 -34.28
CA THR A 31 -9.24 13.88 -35.32
C THR A 31 -8.50 13.53 -36.61
N LEU A 32 -7.21 13.20 -36.50
CA LEU A 32 -6.37 12.77 -37.61
C LEU A 32 -6.87 11.47 -38.24
N LEU A 33 -7.24 10.49 -37.41
CA LEU A 33 -7.83 9.23 -37.83
C LEU A 33 -9.14 9.47 -38.61
N ALA A 34 -10.01 10.35 -38.10
CA ALA A 34 -11.26 10.71 -38.79
C ALA A 34 -11.02 11.36 -40.15
N GLU A 35 -9.97 12.16 -40.30
CA GLU A 35 -9.57 12.73 -41.57
C GLU A 35 -9.10 11.67 -42.54
N TYR A 36 -8.23 10.77 -42.15
CA TYR A 36 -7.79 9.65 -42.99
C TYR A 36 -8.95 8.75 -43.43
N LEU A 37 -9.90 8.46 -42.51
CA LEU A 37 -11.10 7.67 -42.85
C LEU A 37 -12.00 8.41 -43.85
N ARG A 38 -12.16 9.74 -43.75
CA ARG A 38 -12.91 10.54 -44.75
C ARG A 38 -12.22 10.53 -46.11
N GLN A 39 -10.89 10.61 -46.11
CA GLN A 39 -10.12 10.56 -47.37
C GLN A 39 -10.28 9.18 -48.02
N THR A 40 -10.22 8.08 -47.26
CA THR A 40 -10.48 6.74 -47.77
C THR A 40 -11.90 6.63 -48.33
N ALA A 41 -12.92 7.06 -47.55
CA ALA A 41 -14.33 6.98 -47.98
C ALA A 41 -14.66 7.79 -49.24
N ARG A 42 -13.97 8.91 -49.49
CA ARG A 42 -14.12 9.68 -50.72
C ARG A 42 -13.52 8.98 -51.93
N ASN A 43 -12.50 8.16 -51.71
CA ASN A 43 -11.80 7.44 -52.78
C ASN A 43 -12.37 6.03 -53.00
N ASP A 44 -13.15 5.49 -52.03
CA ASP A 44 -13.72 4.12 -52.06
C ASP A 44 -15.03 4.02 -52.86
N ALA A 45 -15.48 5.14 -53.45
CA ALA A 45 -16.74 5.21 -54.23
C ALA A 45 -16.65 4.61 -55.63
N GLY A 46 -15.53 3.96 -56.00
CA GLY A 46 -15.36 3.35 -57.32
C GLY A 46 -14.68 1.97 -57.28
N SER A 47 -15.11 1.08 -58.15
CA SER A 47 -14.44 -0.21 -58.39
C SER A 47 -13.01 0.04 -58.88
N LEU A 48 -12.03 -0.86 -58.52
CA LEU A 48 -10.66 -0.84 -59.08
C LEU A 48 -10.65 -0.68 -60.63
N LEU A 49 -11.67 -1.22 -61.27
CA LEU A 49 -11.87 -1.10 -62.73
C LEU A 49 -12.27 0.32 -63.15
N GLU A 50 -13.08 1.00 -62.35
CA GLU A 50 -13.50 2.40 -62.56
C GLU A 50 -12.30 3.35 -62.30
N PHE A 51 -11.44 3.02 -61.34
CA PHE A 51 -10.18 3.73 -61.07
C PHE A 51 -9.17 3.57 -62.24
N MET A 52 -9.07 2.36 -62.83
CA MET A 52 -8.25 2.13 -64.01
C MET A 52 -8.76 2.89 -65.22
N LEU A 53 -10.08 2.99 -65.40
CA LEU A 53 -10.72 3.66 -66.55
C LEU A 53 -10.72 5.19 -66.43
N LYS A 54 -10.58 5.72 -65.20
CA LYS A 54 -10.57 7.15 -64.92
C LYS A 54 -9.21 7.80 -65.20
N ASN A 55 -8.12 7.02 -65.14
CA ASN A 55 -6.76 7.50 -65.31
C ASN A 55 -6.28 7.23 -66.76
N GLU A 56 -6.02 8.27 -67.52
CA GLU A 56 -5.51 8.17 -68.90
C GLU A 56 -4.07 7.61 -69.00
N LYS A 57 -3.33 7.64 -67.87
CA LYS A 57 -1.94 7.13 -67.79
C LYS A 57 -1.80 6.12 -66.66
N PHE A 58 -1.11 5.03 -66.93
CA PHE A 58 -0.82 3.99 -65.95
C PHE A 58 -0.01 4.50 -64.74
N SER A 59 0.83 5.54 -64.97
CA SER A 59 1.55 6.21 -63.88
C SER A 59 0.63 6.90 -62.87
N ASP A 60 -0.48 7.46 -63.30
CA ASP A 60 -1.42 8.15 -62.40
C ASP A 60 -2.23 7.15 -61.57
N PHE A 61 -2.64 6.03 -62.21
CA PHE A 61 -3.22 4.88 -61.50
C PHE A 61 -2.27 4.30 -60.41
N TYR A 62 -0.97 4.14 -60.75
CA TYR A 62 0.01 3.63 -59.82
C TYR A 62 0.24 4.59 -58.62
N ASN A 63 0.24 5.90 -58.89
CA ASN A 63 0.34 6.93 -57.86
C ASN A 63 -0.88 6.93 -56.93
N ASP A 64 -2.09 6.75 -57.47
CA ASP A 64 -3.31 6.67 -56.66
C ASP A 64 -3.35 5.40 -55.77
N LEU A 65 -2.88 4.26 -56.30
CA LEU A 65 -2.73 3.03 -55.50
C LEU A 65 -1.71 3.21 -54.36
N ASN A 66 -0.57 3.80 -54.63
CA ASN A 66 0.43 4.10 -53.59
C ASN A 66 -0.12 5.11 -52.58
N TYR A 67 -0.91 6.09 -52.99
CA TYR A 67 -1.56 7.01 -52.09
C TYR A 67 -2.54 6.30 -51.15
N LEU A 68 -3.39 5.40 -51.65
CA LEU A 68 -4.32 4.59 -50.85
C LEU A 68 -3.57 3.68 -49.88
N SER A 69 -2.52 3.00 -50.34
CA SER A 69 -1.67 2.17 -49.50
C SER A 69 -1.05 2.97 -48.34
N ASN A 70 -0.52 4.17 -48.64
CA ASN A 70 0.04 5.07 -47.63
C ASN A 70 -1.01 5.56 -46.62
N ILE A 71 -2.27 5.79 -47.04
CA ILE A 71 -3.36 6.14 -46.13
C ILE A 71 -3.70 4.97 -45.22
N GLN A 72 -3.79 3.74 -45.75
CA GLN A 72 -4.02 2.55 -44.93
C GLN A 72 -2.95 2.34 -43.86
N GLU A 73 -1.68 2.51 -44.22
CA GLU A 73 -0.56 2.44 -43.29
C GLU A 73 -0.66 3.52 -42.20
N LYS A 74 -1.02 4.76 -42.58
CA LYS A 74 -1.25 5.84 -41.63
C LYS A 74 -2.43 5.58 -40.70
N ILE A 75 -3.53 5.01 -41.19
CA ILE A 75 -4.66 4.59 -40.36
C ILE A 75 -4.21 3.56 -39.34
N GLN A 76 -3.48 2.52 -39.77
CA GLN A 76 -3.05 1.43 -38.89
C GLN A 76 -2.05 1.92 -37.85
N SER A 77 -1.10 2.78 -38.23
CA SER A 77 -0.16 3.39 -37.28
C SER A 77 -0.87 4.28 -36.25
N THR A 78 -1.82 5.11 -36.72
CA THR A 78 -2.61 6.00 -35.84
C THR A 78 -3.47 5.20 -34.85
N LEU A 79 -4.11 4.12 -35.30
CA LEU A 79 -4.86 3.21 -34.43
C LEU A 79 -3.96 2.58 -33.37
N THR A 80 -2.75 2.16 -33.73
CA THR A 80 -1.77 1.61 -32.80
C THR A 80 -1.35 2.65 -31.75
N ILE A 81 -1.10 3.89 -32.16
CA ILE A 81 -0.78 5.01 -31.27
C ILE A 81 -1.95 5.28 -30.30
N ILE A 82 -3.18 5.38 -30.82
CA ILE A 82 -4.38 5.62 -29.99
C ILE A 82 -4.55 4.50 -28.96
N LYS A 83 -4.37 3.23 -29.37
CA LYS A 83 -4.47 2.09 -28.45
C LYS A 83 -3.42 2.18 -27.33
N GLY A 84 -2.17 2.42 -27.68
CA GLY A 84 -1.09 2.57 -26.70
C GLY A 84 -1.29 3.76 -25.75
N LEU A 85 -1.78 4.89 -26.26
CA LEU A 85 -2.11 6.06 -25.44
C LEU A 85 -3.28 5.79 -24.49
N LYS A 86 -4.32 5.07 -24.94
CA LYS A 86 -5.46 4.69 -24.11
C LYS A 86 -5.06 3.73 -22.99
N GLU A 87 -4.22 2.73 -23.28
CA GLU A 87 -3.72 1.79 -22.27
C GLU A 87 -2.90 2.53 -21.20
N LYS A 88 -2.00 3.43 -21.62
CA LYS A 88 -1.23 4.28 -20.69
C LYS A 88 -2.13 5.20 -19.86
N LEU A 89 -3.13 5.81 -20.48
CA LEU A 89 -4.09 6.69 -19.80
C LEU A 89 -4.89 5.95 -18.72
N ILE A 90 -5.33 4.73 -19.02
CA ILE A 90 -6.05 3.89 -18.04
C ILE A 90 -5.14 3.62 -16.84
N GLY A 91 -3.90 3.18 -17.07
CA GLY A 91 -2.95 2.93 -15.99
C GLY A 91 -2.68 4.16 -15.13
N GLU A 92 -2.47 5.33 -15.75
CA GLU A 92 -2.25 6.58 -14.99
C GLU A 92 -3.47 7.05 -14.20
N LYS A 93 -4.68 6.85 -14.72
CA LYS A 93 -5.92 7.14 -13.98
C LYS A 93 -6.10 6.23 -12.78
N GLU A 94 -5.77 4.95 -12.91
CA GLU A 94 -5.80 3.99 -11.79
C GLU A 94 -4.76 4.35 -10.71
N ASP A 95 -3.55 4.75 -11.15
CA ASP A 95 -2.50 5.19 -10.24
C ASP A 95 -2.87 6.50 -9.52
N LEU A 96 -3.52 7.45 -10.23
CA LEU A 96 -4.01 8.69 -9.63
C LEU A 96 -5.09 8.43 -8.57
N GLU A 97 -6.02 7.52 -8.82
CA GLU A 97 -7.07 7.15 -7.87
C GLU A 97 -6.48 6.49 -6.61
N SER A 98 -5.44 5.65 -6.81
CA SER A 98 -4.68 5.06 -5.72
C SER A 98 -4.01 6.13 -4.86
N ASP A 99 -3.30 7.07 -5.49
CA ASP A 99 -2.60 8.16 -4.79
C ASP A 99 -3.57 9.07 -4.03
N LYS A 100 -4.74 9.38 -4.60
CA LYS A 100 -5.79 10.16 -3.92
C LYS A 100 -6.34 9.42 -2.70
N THR A 101 -6.56 8.13 -2.80
CA THR A 101 -7.02 7.30 -1.70
C THR A 101 -5.98 7.26 -0.57
N GLU A 102 -4.70 7.07 -0.92
CA GLU A 102 -3.60 7.12 0.04
C GLU A 102 -3.51 8.49 0.73
N GLN A 103 -3.66 9.58 -0.03
CA GLN A 103 -3.67 10.93 0.55
C GLN A 103 -4.79 11.14 1.56
N GLU A 104 -5.99 10.65 1.26
CA GLU A 104 -7.13 10.75 2.21
C GLU A 104 -6.87 9.95 3.48
N GLN A 105 -6.31 8.74 3.37
CA GLN A 105 -5.93 7.93 4.52
C GLN A 105 -4.89 8.65 5.37
N LEU A 106 -3.86 9.22 4.74
CA LEU A 106 -2.83 10.02 5.42
C LEU A 106 -3.42 11.21 6.20
N LYS A 107 -4.35 11.93 5.60
CA LYS A 107 -5.05 13.06 6.25
C LYS A 107 -5.88 12.60 7.46
N ARG A 108 -6.58 11.46 7.35
CA ARG A 108 -7.35 10.88 8.47
C ARG A 108 -6.43 10.46 9.62
N ILE A 109 -5.32 9.79 9.32
CA ILE A 109 -4.31 9.38 10.32
C ILE A 109 -3.74 10.62 11.00
N GLN A 110 -3.36 11.64 10.23
CA GLN A 110 -2.85 12.91 10.77
C GLN A 110 -3.84 13.59 11.73
N SER A 111 -5.12 13.61 11.36
CA SER A 111 -6.17 14.17 12.22
C SER A 111 -6.28 13.41 13.54
N ARG A 112 -6.25 12.06 13.48
CA ARG A 112 -6.29 11.21 14.69
C ARG A 112 -5.05 11.39 15.55
N GLN A 113 -3.85 11.45 14.94
CA GLN A 113 -2.60 11.72 15.67
C GLN A 113 -2.63 13.07 16.37
N LYS A 114 -3.17 14.11 15.71
CA LYS A 114 -3.35 15.43 16.32
C LYS A 114 -4.26 15.36 17.55
N THR A 115 -5.40 14.68 17.42
CA THR A 115 -6.36 14.50 18.53
C THR A 115 -5.74 13.71 19.68
N ALA A 116 -5.01 12.63 19.37
CA ALA A 116 -4.32 11.81 20.37
C ALA A 116 -3.20 12.61 21.07
N LEU A 117 -2.44 13.41 20.31
CA LEU A 117 -1.43 14.30 20.88
C LEU A 117 -2.04 15.36 21.81
N GLU A 118 -3.15 15.96 21.41
CA GLU A 118 -3.87 16.95 22.24
C GLU A 118 -4.43 16.29 23.51
N SER A 119 -4.98 15.08 23.41
CA SER A 119 -5.44 14.30 24.57
C SER A 119 -4.27 13.96 25.50
N SER A 120 -3.14 13.49 24.94
CA SER A 120 -1.93 13.18 25.72
C SER A 120 -1.37 14.43 26.40
N LYS A 121 -1.35 15.60 25.70
CA LYS A 121 -0.94 16.87 26.32
C LYS A 121 -1.85 17.26 27.48
N LYS A 122 -3.18 17.14 27.31
CA LYS A 122 -4.15 17.41 28.38
C LYS A 122 -3.96 16.43 29.57
N GLY A 123 -3.74 15.15 29.29
CA GLY A 123 -3.43 14.15 30.32
C GLY A 123 -2.15 14.45 31.08
N LYS A 124 -1.07 14.84 30.36
CA LYS A 124 0.19 15.26 30.98
C LYS A 124 0.02 16.55 31.80
N GLN A 125 -0.73 17.52 31.31
CA GLN A 125 -1.00 18.75 32.04
C GLN A 125 -1.79 18.48 33.31
N LYS A 126 -2.84 17.65 33.24
CA LYS A 126 -3.64 17.23 34.40
C LYS A 126 -2.77 16.50 35.43
N LEU A 127 -1.91 15.57 34.97
CA LEU A 127 -0.97 14.87 35.85
C LEU A 127 0.05 15.84 36.49
N LEU A 128 0.56 16.83 35.75
CA LEU A 128 1.44 17.88 36.25
C LEU A 128 0.76 18.74 37.30
N ASP A 129 -0.50 19.11 37.08
CA ASP A 129 -1.29 19.90 38.02
C ASP A 129 -1.66 19.10 39.29
N GLU A 130 -1.95 17.82 39.15
CA GLU A 130 -2.19 16.88 40.27
C GLU A 130 -0.92 16.53 41.07
N THR A 131 0.28 16.58 40.41
CA THR A 131 1.56 16.26 41.05
C THR A 131 2.33 17.47 41.54
N LYS A 132 1.84 18.69 41.35
CA LYS A 132 2.42 19.91 41.91
C LYS A 132 2.49 19.83 43.44
N GLY A 133 3.67 19.51 43.98
CA GLY A 133 3.94 19.38 45.40
C GLY A 133 4.23 17.95 45.89
N GLN A 134 4.20 16.93 45.02
CA GLN A 134 4.52 15.55 45.37
C GLN A 134 5.84 15.09 44.68
N GLU A 135 6.95 15.60 45.14
CA GLU A 135 8.32 15.23 44.69
C GLU A 135 8.54 13.73 44.58
N LYS A 136 7.98 12.97 45.52
CA LYS A 136 8.11 11.51 45.58
C LYS A 136 7.41 10.78 44.43
N LEU A 137 6.26 11.31 43.96
CA LEU A 137 5.53 10.73 42.81
C LEU A 137 6.23 11.04 41.48
N TYR A 138 6.85 12.22 41.39
CA TYR A 138 7.63 12.62 40.24
C TYR A 138 8.90 11.78 40.07
N GLN A 139 9.59 11.48 41.18
CA GLN A 139 10.76 10.58 41.18
C GLN A 139 10.36 9.13 40.85
N GLN A 140 9.21 8.67 41.29
CA GLN A 140 8.69 7.34 40.89
C GLN A 140 8.34 7.28 39.38
N LEU A 141 7.79 8.35 38.82
CA LEU A 141 7.47 8.43 37.39
C LEU A 141 8.76 8.45 36.53
N ILE A 142 9.78 9.20 36.97
CA ILE A 142 11.10 9.21 36.31
C ILE A 142 11.77 7.84 36.41
N ALA A 143 11.72 7.18 37.56
CA ALA A 143 12.30 5.85 37.75
C ALA A 143 11.59 4.81 36.88
N LYS A 144 10.26 4.86 36.77
CA LYS A 144 9.48 4.01 35.88
C LYS A 144 9.82 4.27 34.41
N THR A 145 9.88 5.53 33.97
CA THR A 145 10.25 5.89 32.59
C THR A 145 11.67 5.43 32.25
N ARG A 146 12.62 5.52 33.20
CA ARG A 146 14.00 5.01 33.01
C ARG A 146 14.04 3.48 32.95
N ALA A 147 13.27 2.80 33.80
CA ALA A 147 13.16 1.35 33.79
C ALA A 147 12.52 0.85 32.46
N ASP A 148 11.51 1.56 31.97
CA ASP A 148 10.88 1.29 30.66
C ASP A 148 11.87 1.48 29.51
N ILE A 149 12.71 2.54 29.55
CA ILE A 149 13.79 2.78 28.58
C ILE A 149 14.88 1.71 28.65
N GLU A 150 15.28 1.28 29.86
CA GLU A 150 16.25 0.18 30.00
C GLU A 150 15.69 -1.17 29.61
N ALA A 151 14.42 -1.45 29.90
CA ALA A 151 13.74 -2.64 29.43
C ALA A 151 13.69 -2.69 27.89
N ILE A 152 13.48 -1.54 27.23
CA ILE A 152 13.53 -1.39 25.77
C ILE A 152 14.95 -1.62 25.24
N LYS A 153 15.98 -1.06 25.90
CA LYS A 153 17.39 -1.25 25.50
C LYS A 153 17.88 -2.69 25.68
N ASN A 154 17.29 -3.42 26.63
CA ASN A 154 17.65 -4.79 26.97
C ASN A 154 16.68 -5.83 26.38
N GLN A 155 15.67 -5.42 25.60
CA GLN A 155 14.88 -6.38 24.81
C GLN A 155 15.81 -7.05 23.80
N PRO A 156 15.99 -8.39 23.87
CA PRO A 156 16.71 -9.07 22.82
C PRO A 156 15.87 -8.96 21.55
N TYR A 157 16.27 -8.06 20.67
CA TYR A 157 15.75 -8.03 19.30
C TYR A 157 16.22 -9.32 18.62
N ASN A 158 15.41 -10.36 18.69
CA ASN A 158 15.63 -11.60 17.96
C ASN A 158 15.35 -11.37 16.46
N LEU A 159 16.12 -10.47 15.87
CA LEU A 159 16.00 -9.96 14.50
C LEU A 159 16.47 -10.95 13.44
N ALA A 160 17.18 -12.01 13.80
CA ALA A 160 17.98 -12.70 12.81
C ALA A 160 17.64 -14.16 12.58
N MET A 161 16.74 -14.75 13.34
CA MET A 161 16.51 -16.20 13.22
C MET A 161 15.02 -16.44 13.16
N GLY A 162 14.54 -17.01 12.06
CA GLY A 162 13.17 -17.43 11.84
C GLY A 162 12.63 -18.34 12.96
N PHE A 163 12.33 -17.77 14.10
CA PHE A 163 11.61 -18.45 15.15
C PHE A 163 10.19 -18.66 14.68
N LYS A 164 9.86 -19.89 14.39
CA LYS A 164 8.52 -20.30 14.08
C LYS A 164 7.69 -20.20 15.37
N MET A 165 6.84 -19.19 15.44
CA MET A 165 5.95 -18.98 16.56
C MET A 165 4.90 -20.10 16.61
N THR A 166 4.59 -20.59 17.81
CA THR A 166 3.49 -21.53 18.01
C THR A 166 2.13 -20.84 17.85
N PHE A 167 1.08 -21.63 17.72
CA PHE A 167 -0.29 -21.10 17.67
C PHE A 167 -0.65 -20.34 18.95
N GLU A 168 -0.29 -20.85 20.10
CA GLU A 168 -0.55 -20.27 21.42
C GLU A 168 0.19 -18.93 21.59
N GLU A 169 1.44 -18.86 21.16
CA GLU A 169 2.22 -17.63 21.18
C GLU A 169 1.60 -16.58 20.26
N ALA A 170 1.23 -16.94 19.02
CA ALA A 170 0.57 -16.04 18.09
C ALA A 170 -0.77 -15.53 18.66
N LEU A 171 -1.55 -16.41 19.29
CA LEU A 171 -2.81 -16.04 19.93
C LEU A 171 -2.58 -15.09 21.12
N SER A 172 -1.52 -15.31 21.92
CA SER A 172 -1.19 -14.46 23.07
C SER A 172 -0.87 -13.01 22.65
N HIS A 173 -0.32 -12.80 21.44
CA HIS A 173 -0.09 -11.47 20.87
C HIS A 173 -1.32 -10.91 20.13
N ALA A 174 -2.11 -11.78 19.51
CA ALA A 174 -3.32 -11.36 18.80
C ALA A 174 -4.44 -10.87 19.74
N LEU A 175 -4.58 -11.47 20.92
CA LEU A 175 -5.63 -11.11 21.88
C LEU A 175 -5.51 -9.65 22.38
N PRO A 176 -4.36 -9.17 22.89
CA PRO A 176 -4.20 -7.79 23.29
C PRO A 176 -4.40 -6.82 22.10
N ALA A 177 -3.85 -7.14 20.94
CA ALA A 177 -4.03 -6.34 19.72
C ALA A 177 -5.51 -6.27 19.32
N SER A 178 -6.24 -7.39 19.38
CA SER A 178 -7.69 -7.45 19.16
C SER A 178 -8.47 -6.57 20.13
N GLN A 179 -8.16 -6.62 21.42
CA GLN A 179 -8.81 -5.78 22.45
C GLN A 179 -8.58 -4.29 22.20
N ARG A 180 -7.37 -3.92 21.78
CA ARG A 180 -7.00 -2.52 21.49
C ARG A 180 -7.65 -1.96 20.22
N THR A 181 -7.91 -2.82 19.23
CA THR A 181 -8.29 -2.39 17.87
C THR A 181 -9.71 -2.79 17.47
N GLY A 182 -10.34 -3.69 18.21
CA GLY A 182 -11.66 -4.25 17.87
C GLY A 182 -11.65 -5.27 16.74
N VAL A 183 -10.48 -5.60 16.16
CA VAL A 183 -10.37 -6.58 15.09
C VAL A 183 -10.37 -8.00 15.68
N ARG A 184 -11.15 -8.91 15.08
CA ARG A 184 -11.28 -10.30 15.54
C ARG A 184 -9.92 -11.02 15.57
N PRO A 185 -9.56 -11.73 16.69
CA PRO A 185 -8.24 -12.35 16.85
C PRO A 185 -7.88 -13.29 15.70
N ALA A 186 -8.81 -14.16 15.28
CA ALA A 186 -8.58 -15.13 14.21
C ALA A 186 -8.28 -14.46 12.86
N PHE A 187 -8.92 -13.33 12.57
CA PHE A 187 -8.67 -12.57 11.34
C PHE A 187 -7.29 -11.89 11.39
N LEU A 188 -6.95 -11.28 12.52
CA LEU A 188 -5.64 -10.66 12.74
C LEU A 188 -4.50 -11.68 12.63
N MET A 189 -4.66 -12.85 13.28
CA MET A 189 -3.71 -13.96 13.18
C MET A 189 -3.54 -14.45 11.74
N ALA A 190 -4.64 -14.53 10.96
CA ALA A 190 -4.60 -14.98 9.57
C ALA A 190 -3.82 -14.01 8.68
N ILE A 191 -3.98 -12.70 8.86
CA ILE A 191 -3.18 -11.69 8.15
C ILE A 191 -1.70 -11.91 8.42
N VAL A 192 -1.26 -11.88 9.69
CA VAL A 192 0.16 -11.99 10.04
C VAL A 192 0.73 -13.35 9.66
N LYS A 193 -0.09 -14.41 9.65
CA LYS A 193 0.31 -15.72 9.16
C LYS A 193 0.62 -15.72 7.66
N ILE A 194 -0.25 -15.14 6.85
CA ILE A 194 -0.06 -15.09 5.40
C ILE A 194 1.10 -14.18 5.03
N GLU A 195 1.33 -13.10 5.78
CA GLU A 195 2.44 -12.17 5.53
C GLU A 195 3.81 -12.81 5.81
N SER A 196 3.95 -13.53 6.90
CA SER A 196 5.27 -13.99 7.34
C SER A 196 5.30 -15.34 8.08
N ASP A 197 4.21 -16.10 8.09
CA ASP A 197 4.07 -17.30 8.95
C ASP A 197 4.40 -16.96 10.43
N TRP A 198 3.75 -15.89 10.92
CA TRP A 198 3.92 -15.33 12.27
C TRP A 198 5.37 -14.93 12.59
N GLY A 199 6.07 -14.33 11.65
CA GLY A 199 7.44 -13.89 11.82
C GLY A 199 8.49 -14.94 11.46
N GLY A 200 8.08 -16.15 11.06
CA GLY A 200 8.99 -17.20 10.58
C GLY A 200 9.67 -16.87 9.25
N ASN A 201 9.10 -15.95 8.47
CA ASN A 201 9.64 -15.50 7.19
C ASN A 201 9.47 -13.98 7.02
N VAL A 202 10.34 -13.22 7.61
CA VAL A 202 10.37 -11.74 7.47
C VAL A 202 11.19 -11.26 6.26
N GLY A 203 11.69 -12.20 5.44
CA GLY A 203 12.47 -11.91 4.24
C GLY A 203 13.98 -11.93 4.46
N LYS A 204 14.71 -11.92 3.34
CA LYS A 204 16.18 -11.92 3.26
C LYS A 204 16.64 -10.91 2.20
N GLY A 205 15.88 -9.84 2.00
CA GLY A 205 16.21 -8.76 1.08
C GLY A 205 17.13 -7.74 1.72
N THR A 206 17.71 -6.90 0.87
CA THR A 206 18.55 -5.78 1.27
C THR A 206 17.90 -4.47 0.79
N TRP A 207 17.91 -3.45 1.63
CA TRP A 207 17.19 -2.22 1.34
C TRP A 207 17.66 -1.51 0.07
N ARG A 208 18.96 -1.62 -0.29
CA ARG A 208 19.53 -0.96 -1.46
C ARG A 208 19.05 -1.56 -2.79
N THR A 209 18.75 -2.86 -2.82
CA THR A 209 18.43 -3.60 -4.05
C THR A 209 16.97 -4.03 -4.14
N ASP A 210 16.35 -4.30 -3.00
CA ASP A 210 15.03 -4.91 -2.95
C ASP A 210 13.91 -3.91 -2.62
N MET A 211 14.23 -2.81 -1.91
CA MET A 211 13.26 -1.80 -1.49
C MET A 211 13.05 -0.75 -2.58
N HIS A 212 11.84 -0.20 -2.66
CA HIS A 212 11.56 0.93 -3.53
C HIS A 212 12.29 2.20 -3.03
N PRO A 213 12.95 3.00 -3.89
CA PRO A 213 13.69 4.19 -3.48
C PRO A 213 12.90 5.18 -2.63
N ARG A 214 11.58 5.30 -2.84
CA ARG A 214 10.69 6.17 -2.04
C ARG A 214 10.67 5.82 -0.54
N ASP A 215 11.00 4.57 -0.20
CA ASP A 215 10.96 4.06 1.18
C ASP A 215 12.32 4.16 1.89
N PHE A 216 13.39 4.55 1.19
CA PHE A 216 14.76 4.57 1.73
C PHE A 216 14.88 5.49 2.95
N ASP A 217 14.45 6.74 2.84
CA ASP A 217 14.57 7.72 3.93
C ASP A 217 13.77 7.27 5.17
N ALA A 218 12.58 6.70 4.94
CA ALA A 218 11.75 6.16 6.01
C ALA A 218 12.44 4.97 6.70
N PHE A 219 13.02 4.05 5.92
CA PHE A 219 13.72 2.89 6.44
C PHE A 219 14.96 3.27 7.25
N ILE A 220 15.79 4.18 6.73
CA ILE A 220 16.97 4.69 7.44
C ILE A 220 16.56 5.37 8.74
N LYS A 221 15.49 6.17 8.72
CA LYS A 221 14.96 6.81 9.92
C LYS A 221 14.53 5.78 10.98
N ILE A 222 13.74 4.77 10.58
CA ILE A 222 13.25 3.71 11.47
C ILE A 222 14.43 2.95 12.08
N THR A 223 15.36 2.50 11.26
CA THR A 223 16.53 1.73 11.72
C THR A 223 17.43 2.56 12.63
N SER A 224 17.63 3.84 12.32
CA SER A 224 18.40 4.77 13.16
C SER A 224 17.78 4.96 14.54
N VAL A 225 16.46 5.20 14.61
CA VAL A 225 15.73 5.37 15.87
C VAL A 225 15.77 4.10 16.72
N LEU A 226 15.73 2.93 16.08
CA LEU A 226 15.81 1.62 16.74
C LEU A 226 17.26 1.18 17.05
N GLY A 227 18.27 1.93 16.62
CA GLY A 227 19.68 1.55 16.79
C GLY A 227 20.09 0.33 15.97
N LEU A 228 19.39 0.06 14.85
CA LEU A 228 19.62 -1.08 13.98
C LEU A 228 20.55 -0.71 12.82
N ASN A 229 21.38 -1.65 12.40
CA ASN A 229 22.16 -1.48 11.17
C ASN A 229 21.29 -1.76 9.95
N PRO A 230 20.99 -0.77 9.07
CA PRO A 230 20.13 -0.94 7.93
C PRO A 230 20.62 -2.01 6.93
N ASP A 231 21.92 -2.19 6.81
CA ASP A 231 22.52 -3.15 5.86
C ASP A 231 22.37 -4.62 6.33
N SER A 232 22.06 -4.85 7.61
CA SER A 232 21.82 -6.18 8.18
C SER A 232 20.39 -6.40 8.66
N THR A 233 19.56 -5.36 8.63
CA THR A 233 18.15 -5.46 9.08
C THR A 233 17.31 -6.18 8.02
N PRO A 234 16.62 -7.29 8.39
CA PRO A 234 15.89 -8.10 7.44
C PRO A 234 14.64 -7.40 6.91
N ILE A 235 14.45 -7.46 5.61
CA ILE A 235 13.27 -6.99 4.89
C ILE A 235 12.87 -7.99 3.81
N SER A 236 11.68 -7.86 3.24
CA SER A 236 11.25 -8.71 2.15
C SER A 236 12.08 -8.48 0.89
N LYS A 237 12.40 -9.58 0.19
CA LYS A 237 13.12 -9.56 -1.08
C LYS A 237 12.22 -9.02 -2.19
N LYS A 238 12.80 -8.36 -3.17
CA LYS A 238 12.12 -7.92 -4.39
C LYS A 238 11.54 -9.13 -5.12
N PRO A 239 10.22 -9.18 -5.37
CA PRO A 239 9.60 -10.22 -6.16
C PRO A 239 9.92 -10.04 -7.67
N ALA A 240 9.44 -10.96 -8.50
CA ALA A 240 9.57 -10.85 -9.96
C ALA A 240 8.86 -9.60 -10.51
N TYR A 241 7.83 -9.13 -9.83
CA TYR A 241 7.07 -7.92 -10.18
C TYR A 241 6.98 -6.99 -8.96
N GLY A 242 7.25 -5.70 -9.17
CA GLY A 242 7.18 -4.70 -8.10
C GLY A 242 8.44 -4.63 -7.24
N TRP A 243 8.28 -4.31 -5.98
CA TRP A 243 9.33 -4.05 -5.02
C TRP A 243 9.11 -4.85 -3.74
N GLY A 244 10.21 -5.19 -3.07
CA GLY A 244 10.23 -5.70 -1.71
C GLY A 244 10.34 -4.57 -0.69
N GLY A 245 11.04 -4.82 0.42
CA GLY A 245 11.30 -3.80 1.44
C GLY A 245 10.30 -3.80 2.59
N ALA A 246 9.39 -4.75 2.63
CA ALA A 246 8.46 -4.90 3.74
C ALA A 246 9.17 -5.41 5.00
N MET A 247 8.80 -4.85 6.14
CA MET A 247 9.47 -5.03 7.43
C MET A 247 8.66 -5.90 8.39
N GLY A 248 9.37 -6.79 9.08
CA GLY A 248 8.85 -7.53 10.22
C GLY A 248 7.69 -8.49 9.94
N PRO A 249 7.06 -9.02 11.00
CA PRO A 249 6.02 -10.05 10.88
C PRO A 249 4.79 -9.65 10.10
N ALA A 250 4.40 -8.38 10.15
CA ALA A 250 3.22 -7.84 9.47
C ALA A 250 3.54 -7.22 8.10
N GLN A 251 4.78 -7.29 7.65
CA GLN A 251 5.25 -6.87 6.32
C GLN A 251 4.88 -5.42 5.97
N PHE A 252 5.03 -4.49 6.91
CA PHE A 252 4.82 -3.06 6.66
C PHE A 252 5.91 -2.47 5.79
N LEU A 253 5.54 -1.71 4.77
CA LEU A 253 6.48 -0.82 4.07
C LEU A 253 6.92 0.32 5.00
N PRO A 254 8.16 0.82 4.89
CA PRO A 254 8.69 1.85 5.80
C PRO A 254 7.85 3.11 5.87
N THR A 255 7.43 3.66 4.74
CA THR A 255 6.55 4.82 4.69
C THR A 255 5.20 4.55 5.34
N THR A 256 4.64 3.36 5.18
CA THR A 256 3.39 2.94 5.81
C THR A 256 3.56 2.80 7.32
N TRP A 257 4.64 2.19 7.79
CA TRP A 257 4.93 2.06 9.22
C TRP A 257 4.93 3.40 9.95
N LEU A 258 5.62 4.41 9.39
CA LEU A 258 5.68 5.75 9.99
C LEU A 258 4.30 6.40 10.20
N LEU A 259 3.26 5.96 9.50
CA LEU A 259 1.90 6.45 9.69
C LEU A 259 1.27 5.90 10.97
N TYR A 260 1.65 4.68 11.35
CA TYR A 260 1.08 3.95 12.47
C TYR A 260 1.95 3.99 13.73
N GLU A 261 3.24 4.31 13.59
CA GLU A 261 4.25 4.28 14.65
C GLU A 261 3.77 4.93 15.96
N ALA A 262 3.24 6.15 15.89
CA ALA A 262 2.77 6.85 17.07
C ALA A 262 1.52 6.19 17.72
N ALA A 263 0.63 5.63 16.92
CA ALA A 263 -0.55 4.94 17.41
C ALA A 263 -0.18 3.61 18.05
N VAL A 264 0.77 2.88 17.46
CA VAL A 264 1.33 1.65 18.04
C VAL A 264 1.99 1.95 19.38
N ALA A 265 2.88 2.96 19.42
CA ALA A 265 3.53 3.37 20.67
C ALA A 265 2.54 3.68 21.79
N ASN A 266 1.45 4.37 21.47
CA ASN A 266 0.42 4.71 22.45
C ASN A 266 -0.36 3.48 22.97
N LEU A 267 -0.54 2.46 22.13
CA LEU A 267 -1.30 1.27 22.49
C LEU A 267 -0.45 0.19 23.15
N THR A 268 0.83 0.08 22.79
CA THR A 268 1.74 -0.94 23.33
C THR A 268 2.61 -0.42 24.47
N ASN A 269 2.73 0.91 24.62
CA ASN A 269 3.69 1.59 25.48
C ASN A 269 5.16 1.32 25.12
N HIS A 270 5.44 0.83 23.91
CA HIS A 270 6.80 0.71 23.39
C HIS A 270 7.26 2.05 22.81
N LEU A 271 8.41 2.55 23.24
CA LEU A 271 8.97 3.85 22.84
C LEU A 271 10.48 3.74 22.58
N PRO A 272 10.91 3.61 21.33
CA PRO A 272 10.13 3.56 20.08
C PRO A 272 9.51 2.18 19.84
N PRO A 273 8.37 2.09 19.15
CA PRO A 273 7.82 0.83 18.69
C PRO A 273 8.60 0.31 17.49
N SER A 274 8.61 -1.00 17.29
CA SER A 274 9.41 -1.63 16.23
C SER A 274 8.55 -2.49 15.30
N PRO A 275 8.67 -2.33 13.97
CA PRO A 275 7.97 -3.20 13.02
C PRO A 275 8.42 -4.65 13.09
N TRP A 276 9.59 -4.93 13.70
CA TRP A 276 10.10 -6.28 13.95
C TRP A 276 9.68 -6.85 15.28
N ASN A 277 9.13 -6.04 16.19
CA ASN A 277 8.51 -6.53 17.41
C ASN A 277 7.14 -7.13 17.09
N ILE A 278 6.87 -8.34 17.59
CA ILE A 278 5.65 -9.08 17.23
C ILE A 278 4.39 -8.42 17.77
N GLU A 279 4.40 -7.90 19.00
CA GLU A 279 3.26 -7.20 19.58
C GLU A 279 2.95 -5.90 18.84
N ASP A 280 3.99 -5.15 18.50
CA ASP A 280 3.86 -3.94 17.70
C ASP A 280 3.34 -4.23 16.29
N ALA A 281 3.83 -5.31 15.67
CA ALA A 281 3.39 -5.74 14.35
C ALA A 281 1.91 -6.17 14.34
N PHE A 282 1.46 -6.95 15.33
CA PHE A 282 0.05 -7.31 15.50
C PHE A 282 -0.82 -6.08 15.76
N THR A 283 -0.35 -5.17 16.60
CA THR A 283 -1.08 -3.94 16.93
C THR A 283 -1.18 -3.02 15.72
N ALA A 284 -0.09 -2.82 14.97
CA ALA A 284 -0.09 -2.03 13.74
C ALA A 284 -1.06 -2.60 12.68
N SER A 285 -1.02 -3.93 12.48
CA SER A 285 -1.96 -4.61 11.59
C SER A 285 -3.40 -4.41 12.04
N GLY A 286 -3.66 -4.55 13.34
CA GLY A 286 -4.98 -4.33 13.91
C GLY A 286 -5.50 -2.92 13.68
N ILE A 287 -4.66 -1.90 13.86
CA ILE A 287 -5.02 -0.49 13.61
C ILE A 287 -5.39 -0.29 12.13
N MET A 288 -4.53 -0.74 11.21
CA MET A 288 -4.76 -0.61 9.77
C MET A 288 -6.03 -1.33 9.31
N LEU A 289 -6.28 -2.53 9.83
CA LEU A 289 -7.47 -3.31 9.53
C LEU A 289 -8.73 -2.69 10.11
N ALA A 290 -8.69 -2.16 11.33
CA ALA A 290 -9.81 -1.44 11.95
C ALA A 290 -10.15 -0.18 11.16
N GLU A 291 -9.17 0.58 10.70
CA GLU A 291 -9.38 1.74 9.82
C GLU A 291 -10.03 1.37 8.49
N SER A 292 -9.78 0.15 8.02
CA SER A 292 -10.41 -0.41 6.83
C SER A 292 -11.80 -0.99 7.09
N GLY A 293 -12.27 -0.97 8.35
CA GLY A 293 -13.60 -1.37 8.81
C GLY A 293 -13.70 -2.79 9.36
N ALA A 294 -12.57 -3.49 9.60
CA ALA A 294 -12.58 -4.85 10.15
C ALA A 294 -13.00 -4.92 11.63
N ASP A 295 -13.01 -3.78 12.34
CA ASP A 295 -13.56 -3.60 13.69
C ASP A 295 -15.05 -3.97 13.79
N LYS A 296 -15.77 -3.94 12.66
CA LYS A 296 -17.17 -4.40 12.57
C LYS A 296 -17.34 -5.90 12.65
N GLN A 297 -16.25 -6.66 12.53
CA GLN A 297 -16.19 -8.13 12.62
C GLN A 297 -17.19 -8.87 11.70
N THR A 298 -17.61 -8.25 10.59
CA THR A 298 -18.46 -8.90 9.60
C THR A 298 -17.60 -9.47 8.47
N TYR A 299 -18.04 -10.57 7.85
CA TYR A 299 -17.33 -11.19 6.74
C TYR A 299 -17.02 -10.19 5.60
N ALA A 300 -17.99 -9.37 5.22
CA ALA A 300 -17.79 -8.38 4.15
C ALA A 300 -16.77 -7.30 4.52
N ALA A 301 -16.76 -6.85 5.77
CA ALA A 301 -15.82 -5.86 6.27
C ALA A 301 -14.39 -6.43 6.35
N GLU A 302 -14.23 -7.67 6.83
CA GLU A 302 -12.94 -8.36 6.88
C GLU A 302 -12.40 -8.63 5.47
N VAL A 303 -13.23 -9.10 4.52
CA VAL A 303 -12.84 -9.26 3.10
C VAL A 303 -12.36 -7.94 2.50
N LYS A 304 -13.09 -6.85 2.74
CA LYS A 304 -12.69 -5.52 2.26
C LYS A 304 -11.36 -5.08 2.88
N ALA A 305 -11.21 -5.23 4.19
CA ALA A 305 -10.00 -4.86 4.91
C ALA A 305 -8.78 -5.66 4.43
N ALA A 306 -8.92 -6.98 4.22
CA ALA A 306 -7.86 -7.81 3.67
C ALA A 306 -7.45 -7.37 2.25
N LYS A 307 -8.40 -6.99 1.40
CA LYS A 307 -8.10 -6.45 0.06
C LYS A 307 -7.33 -5.13 0.14
N ILE A 308 -7.74 -4.24 1.05
CA ILE A 308 -7.06 -2.95 1.25
C ILE A 308 -5.64 -3.17 1.79
N TYR A 309 -5.45 -4.14 2.67
CA TYR A 309 -4.15 -4.45 3.27
C TYR A 309 -3.09 -4.72 2.20
N ILE A 310 -3.40 -5.54 1.21
CA ILE A 310 -2.44 -5.92 0.15
C ILE A 310 -2.38 -4.94 -1.03
N ALA A 311 -3.48 -4.27 -1.36
CA ALA A 311 -3.60 -3.51 -2.61
C ALA A 311 -3.88 -2.00 -2.42
N GLY A 312 -4.04 -1.54 -1.16
CA GLY A 312 -4.34 -0.14 -0.87
C GLY A 312 -5.56 0.35 -1.67
N GLY A 313 -5.43 1.47 -2.35
CA GLY A 313 -6.51 2.08 -3.12
C GLY A 313 -7.03 1.26 -4.30
N ARG A 314 -6.26 0.28 -4.79
CA ARG A 314 -6.67 -0.58 -5.92
C ARG A 314 -7.46 -1.83 -5.50
N TRP A 315 -7.85 -1.95 -4.24
CA TRP A 315 -8.43 -3.16 -3.63
C TRP A 315 -9.64 -3.73 -4.36
N ASN A 316 -10.47 -2.90 -4.96
CA ASN A 316 -11.71 -3.30 -5.62
C ASN A 316 -11.53 -3.86 -7.04
N ARG A 317 -10.40 -3.54 -7.70
CA ARG A 317 -10.09 -3.96 -9.08
C ARG A 317 -8.98 -5.00 -9.17
N SER A 318 -8.23 -5.21 -8.10
CA SER A 318 -7.09 -6.12 -8.07
C SER A 318 -7.52 -7.57 -7.94
N LEU A 319 -7.16 -8.41 -8.92
CA LEU A 319 -7.33 -9.86 -8.85
C LEU A 319 -6.49 -10.43 -7.70
N THR A 320 -5.26 -9.93 -7.52
CA THR A 320 -4.37 -10.32 -6.43
C THR A 320 -5.02 -10.05 -5.07
N ALA A 321 -5.64 -8.87 -4.90
CA ALA A 321 -6.34 -8.54 -3.66
C ALA A 321 -7.52 -9.49 -3.38
N ARG A 322 -8.24 -9.90 -4.41
CA ARG A 322 -9.34 -10.88 -4.27
C ARG A 322 -8.82 -12.25 -3.84
N ILE A 323 -7.76 -12.74 -4.48
CA ILE A 323 -7.14 -14.02 -4.14
C ILE A 323 -6.58 -13.98 -2.72
N TYR A 324 -5.84 -12.92 -2.38
CA TYR A 324 -5.30 -12.70 -1.04
C TYR A 324 -6.40 -12.71 0.02
N ALA A 325 -7.46 -11.94 -0.16
CA ALA A 325 -8.56 -11.89 0.80
C ALA A 325 -9.25 -13.25 0.99
N ASN A 326 -9.44 -14.03 -0.10
CA ASN A 326 -10.00 -15.37 0.01
C ASN A 326 -9.09 -16.30 0.85
N ASN A 327 -7.78 -16.24 0.65
CA ASN A 327 -6.82 -17.02 1.43
C ASN A 327 -6.82 -16.60 2.90
N VAL A 328 -6.86 -15.29 3.18
CA VAL A 328 -6.96 -14.76 4.55
C VAL A 328 -8.23 -15.24 5.23
N MET A 329 -9.38 -15.16 4.56
CA MET A 329 -10.65 -15.58 5.15
C MET A 329 -10.72 -17.09 5.41
N ALA A 330 -10.17 -17.90 4.50
CA ALA A 330 -10.06 -19.35 4.70
C ALA A 330 -9.17 -19.68 5.90
N GLU A 331 -8.02 -19.02 6.03
CA GLU A 331 -7.11 -19.20 7.17
C GLU A 331 -7.74 -18.69 8.47
N ALA A 332 -8.43 -17.55 8.44
CA ALA A 332 -9.15 -17.01 9.60
C ALA A 332 -10.25 -17.96 10.10
N ALA A 333 -10.96 -18.61 9.18
CA ALA A 333 -11.96 -19.63 9.55
C ALA A 333 -11.32 -20.86 10.22
N ARG A 334 -10.16 -21.32 9.73
CA ARG A 334 -9.39 -22.42 10.31
C ARG A 334 -8.89 -22.04 11.70
N ILE A 335 -8.27 -20.88 11.85
CA ILE A 335 -7.76 -20.37 13.13
C ILE A 335 -8.92 -20.21 14.15
N GLN A 336 -10.08 -19.72 13.71
CA GLN A 336 -11.24 -19.57 14.58
C GLN A 336 -11.71 -20.92 15.14
N LYS A 337 -11.70 -21.97 14.30
CA LYS A 337 -12.02 -23.32 14.75
C LYS A 337 -11.02 -23.81 15.83
N ASP A 338 -9.73 -23.56 15.61
CA ASP A 338 -8.69 -23.95 16.57
C ASP A 338 -8.85 -23.18 17.91
N ILE A 339 -9.14 -21.88 17.86
CA ILE A 339 -9.44 -21.07 19.06
C ILE A 339 -10.67 -21.62 19.79
N ASN A 340 -11.73 -21.96 19.08
CA ASN A 340 -12.95 -22.52 19.69
C ASN A 340 -12.68 -23.86 20.37
N THR A 341 -11.84 -24.71 19.78
CA THR A 341 -11.43 -25.98 20.37
C THR A 341 -10.64 -25.79 21.68
N LEU A 342 -9.70 -24.84 21.69
CA LEU A 342 -8.93 -24.50 22.90
C LEU A 342 -9.83 -23.97 24.04
N ASN A 343 -10.84 -23.18 23.69
CA ASN A 343 -11.78 -22.62 24.67
C ASN A 343 -12.76 -23.68 25.25
N GLN A 344 -13.03 -24.76 24.52
CA GLN A 344 -13.87 -25.87 24.99
C GLN A 344 -13.12 -26.85 25.93
N THR A 345 -11.78 -26.79 25.90
CA THR A 345 -10.93 -27.66 26.72
C THR A 345 -10.42 -26.98 28.00
N ARG A 346 -10.77 -25.74 28.21
CA ARG A 346 -10.55 -24.96 29.45
C ARG A 346 -11.83 -24.88 30.27
#